data_7c4de32cc2af92a7e29c928bf9191392
#
_entry.id   7c4de32cc2af92a7e29c928bf9191392
#
_cell.length_a   1.000
_cell.length_b   1.000
_cell.length_c   1.000
_cell.angle_alpha   90.00
_cell.angle_beta   90.00
_cell.angle_gamma   90.00
#
_symmetry.space_group_name_H-M   'P 1'
#
loop_
_entity.id
_entity.type
_entity.pdbx_description
1 polymer ?
#
loop_
_entity_poly.entity_id
_entity_poly.type
_entity_poly.pdbx_seq_one_letter_code
_entity_poly.pdbx_strand_id
1 'polypeptide(L)'
;YNAPLTDKILYPYVDIAQVYDTQSADSVDWNMIGPNQWVEARILAEVKPNVTPPEGVTTRRWIDVDLAEQTLAVYDNNKLVFATVIASGLEPFWTKPGLFQIYQKKETETMRNSDPTDFYYLDNVPWTMYFDKARALHGAYWRTRFGYPQSHGCVNLSVGDAHWLYNWAVEGDWVFVHDPTGLTPTDPALYHDWAY
;
A
#
# COMPACT_ATOMS: atom_id res chain seq x y z
N TYR A 1 30.38 -7.27 2.36
CA TYR A 1 30.51 -6.64 1.04
C TYR A 1 31.20 -5.29 1.21
N ASN A 2 32.44 -5.17 0.69
CA ASN A 2 33.24 -3.95 0.86
C ASN A 2 33.16 -3.04 -0.38
N ALA A 3 31.97 -2.88 -0.96
CA ALA A 3 31.78 -1.90 -2.01
C ALA A 3 31.87 -0.48 -1.44
N PRO A 4 32.61 0.44 -2.07
CA PRO A 4 32.68 1.81 -1.62
C PRO A 4 31.29 2.44 -1.73
N LEU A 5 30.94 3.31 -0.76
CA LEU A 5 29.76 4.14 -0.85
C LEU A 5 29.86 5.05 -2.07
N THR A 6 28.77 5.19 -2.79
CA THR A 6 28.66 6.15 -3.90
C THR A 6 28.15 7.48 -3.37
N ASP A 7 28.35 8.54 -4.14
CA ASP A 7 27.78 9.88 -3.89
C ASP A 7 26.30 10.00 -4.32
N LYS A 8 25.73 8.92 -4.89
CA LYS A 8 24.33 8.88 -5.28
C LYS A 8 23.44 8.74 -4.02
N ILE A 9 22.54 9.68 -3.84
CA ILE A 9 21.56 9.68 -2.76
C ILE A 9 20.21 9.25 -3.35
N LEU A 10 19.54 8.32 -2.68
CA LEU A 10 18.13 7.99 -2.93
C LEU A 10 17.27 8.75 -1.92
N TYR A 11 16.30 9.49 -2.40
CA TYR A 11 15.37 10.23 -1.55
C TYR A 11 14.17 9.34 -1.21
N PRO A 12 13.93 9.04 0.08
CA PRO A 12 12.76 8.25 0.50
C PRO A 12 11.46 8.83 -0.06
N TYR A 13 10.57 7.96 -0.52
CA TYR A 13 9.23 8.28 -1.07
C TYR A 13 9.23 9.08 -2.38
N VAL A 14 10.38 9.37 -2.95
CA VAL A 14 10.51 10.15 -4.20
C VAL A 14 11.13 9.31 -5.30
N ASP A 15 12.23 8.62 -4.98
CA ASP A 15 12.96 7.86 -5.99
C ASP A 15 12.38 6.46 -6.17
N ILE A 16 12.12 6.11 -7.42
CA ILE A 16 11.78 4.76 -7.86
C ILE A 16 12.98 4.19 -8.61
N ALA A 17 13.41 3.00 -8.25
CA ALA A 17 14.51 2.32 -8.90
C ALA A 17 14.06 0.98 -9.49
N GLN A 18 14.57 0.65 -10.67
CA GLN A 18 14.46 -0.70 -11.21
C GLN A 18 15.45 -1.61 -10.49
N VAL A 19 14.99 -2.73 -9.95
CA VAL A 19 15.85 -3.79 -9.46
C VAL A 19 16.23 -4.70 -10.63
N TYR A 20 17.53 -4.87 -10.85
CA TYR A 20 18.09 -5.69 -11.94
C TYR A 20 18.58 -7.05 -11.46
N ASP A 21 19.01 -7.14 -10.20
CA ASP A 21 19.53 -8.37 -9.59
C ASP A 21 19.40 -8.28 -8.07
N THR A 22 19.37 -9.43 -7.41
CA THR A 22 19.35 -9.55 -5.94
C THR A 22 20.41 -10.57 -5.52
N GLN A 23 21.26 -10.21 -4.57
CA GLN A 23 22.29 -11.09 -4.04
C GLN A 23 22.35 -11.01 -2.52
N SER A 24 22.62 -12.17 -1.88
CA SER A 24 22.85 -12.24 -0.45
C SER A 24 24.34 -12.29 -0.15
N ALA A 25 24.81 -11.39 0.70
CA ALA A 25 26.17 -11.36 1.19
C ALA A 25 26.21 -10.99 2.67
N ASP A 26 26.97 -11.72 3.48
CA ASP A 26 27.10 -11.49 4.93
C ASP A 26 25.75 -11.43 5.67
N SER A 27 24.80 -12.29 5.28
CA SER A 27 23.43 -12.36 5.81
C SER A 27 22.60 -11.09 5.54
N VAL A 28 22.98 -10.28 4.58
CA VAL A 28 22.25 -9.12 4.09
C VAL A 28 21.88 -9.34 2.63
N ASP A 29 20.63 -9.06 2.28
CA ASP A 29 20.17 -9.06 0.90
C ASP A 29 20.39 -7.68 0.27
N TRP A 30 20.92 -7.69 -0.95
CA TRP A 30 21.29 -6.51 -1.71
C TRP A 30 20.59 -6.50 -3.06
N ASN A 31 19.98 -5.39 -3.41
CA ASN A 31 19.36 -5.16 -4.69
C ASN A 31 20.22 -4.28 -5.58
N MET A 32 20.52 -4.75 -6.79
CA MET A 32 21.21 -3.97 -7.81
C MET A 32 20.22 -3.02 -8.51
N ILE A 33 20.44 -1.73 -8.37
CA ILE A 33 19.58 -0.66 -8.92
C ILE A 33 20.25 0.07 -10.10
N GLY A 34 21.40 -0.40 -10.54
CA GLY A 34 22.16 0.14 -11.67
C GLY A 34 23.52 -0.54 -11.76
N PRO A 35 24.31 -0.30 -12.81
CA PRO A 35 25.63 -0.90 -12.99
C PRO A 35 26.54 -0.63 -11.78
N ASN A 36 26.93 -1.69 -11.06
CA ASN A 36 27.71 -1.63 -9.83
C ASN A 36 27.10 -0.78 -8.69
N GLN A 37 25.79 -0.56 -8.72
CA GLN A 37 25.06 0.19 -7.68
C GLN A 37 24.15 -0.75 -6.92
N TRP A 38 24.47 -0.98 -5.66
CA TRP A 38 23.76 -1.88 -4.78
C TRP A 38 23.21 -1.14 -3.56
N VAL A 39 22.05 -1.55 -3.12
CA VAL A 39 21.38 -1.02 -1.94
C VAL A 39 20.87 -2.18 -1.10
N GLU A 40 20.85 -2.05 0.22
CA GLU A 40 20.27 -3.09 1.07
C GLU A 40 18.78 -3.26 0.76
N ALA A 41 18.34 -4.50 0.50
CA ALA A 41 16.96 -4.79 0.13
C ALA A 41 15.95 -4.30 1.19
N ARG A 42 16.30 -4.39 2.48
CA ARG A 42 15.43 -3.99 3.60
C ARG A 42 15.04 -2.51 3.65
N ILE A 43 15.73 -1.65 2.91
CA ILE A 43 15.38 -0.21 2.85
C ILE A 43 14.54 0.16 1.64
N LEU A 44 14.24 -0.83 0.79
CA LEU A 44 13.34 -0.67 -0.35
C LEU A 44 12.03 -1.40 -0.06
N ALA A 45 10.93 -0.83 -0.52
CA ALA A 45 9.69 -1.55 -0.72
C ALA A 45 9.66 -2.05 -2.17
N GLU A 46 9.46 -3.34 -2.38
CA GLU A 46 9.55 -3.96 -3.70
C GLU A 46 8.17 -4.25 -4.28
N VAL A 47 7.93 -3.82 -5.51
CA VAL A 47 6.79 -4.28 -6.31
C VAL A 47 7.31 -5.23 -7.38
N LYS A 48 6.89 -6.51 -7.28
CA LYS A 48 7.12 -7.52 -8.32
C LYS A 48 5.93 -7.49 -9.29
N PRO A 49 6.08 -6.92 -10.50
CA PRO A 49 4.96 -6.80 -11.41
C PRO A 49 4.34 -8.17 -11.72
N ASN A 50 3.07 -8.34 -11.36
CA ASN A 50 2.29 -9.51 -11.75
C ASN A 50 1.21 -9.06 -12.74
N VAL A 51 1.40 -9.40 -14.01
CA VAL A 51 0.47 -9.01 -15.08
C VAL A 51 -0.73 -9.95 -15.20
N THR A 52 -0.76 -11.02 -14.39
CA THR A 52 -1.90 -11.95 -14.32
C THR A 52 -2.87 -11.45 -13.25
N PRO A 53 -4.12 -11.14 -13.61
CA PRO A 53 -5.12 -10.76 -12.62
C PRO A 53 -5.26 -11.82 -11.53
N PRO A 54 -5.43 -11.43 -10.25
CA PRO A 54 -5.75 -12.35 -9.18
C PRO A 54 -7.02 -13.15 -9.46
N GLU A 55 -7.13 -14.35 -8.86
CA GLU A 55 -8.33 -15.18 -8.97
C GLU A 55 -9.57 -14.37 -8.52
N GLY A 56 -10.63 -14.41 -9.33
CA GLY A 56 -11.87 -13.66 -9.11
C GLY A 56 -11.89 -12.25 -9.72
N VAL A 57 -10.76 -11.69 -10.11
CA VAL A 57 -10.72 -10.42 -10.87
C VAL A 57 -11.18 -10.67 -12.29
N THR A 58 -12.29 -10.07 -12.68
CA THR A 58 -12.93 -10.30 -14.00
C THR A 58 -12.59 -9.23 -15.05
N THR A 59 -11.79 -8.24 -14.66
CA THR A 59 -11.36 -7.13 -15.52
C THR A 59 -9.85 -7.18 -15.76
N ARG A 60 -9.36 -6.31 -16.64
CA ARG A 60 -7.92 -6.11 -16.83
C ARG A 60 -7.40 -4.94 -16.00
N ARG A 61 -8.21 -4.47 -15.06
CA ARG A 61 -7.91 -3.34 -14.15
C ARG A 61 -8.07 -3.82 -12.73
N TRP A 62 -7.06 -3.61 -11.90
CA TRP A 62 -7.13 -3.86 -10.47
C TRP A 62 -6.08 -3.06 -9.72
N ILE A 63 -6.32 -2.91 -8.44
CA ILE A 63 -5.40 -2.36 -7.45
C ILE A 63 -4.90 -3.53 -6.62
N ASP A 64 -3.59 -3.64 -6.49
CA ASP A 64 -2.90 -4.66 -5.71
C ASP A 64 -2.32 -4.01 -4.44
N VAL A 65 -2.66 -4.52 -3.28
CA VAL A 65 -2.20 -4.03 -1.97
C VAL A 65 -1.43 -5.14 -1.28
N ASP A 66 -0.11 -5.03 -1.24
CA ASP A 66 0.78 -5.95 -0.54
C ASP A 66 1.03 -5.44 0.88
N LEU A 67 0.53 -6.20 1.87
CA LEU A 67 0.66 -5.85 3.29
C LEU A 67 2.03 -6.18 3.86
N ALA A 68 2.80 -7.07 3.24
CA ALA A 68 4.16 -7.38 3.65
C ALA A 68 5.16 -6.31 3.21
N GLU A 69 5.09 -5.94 1.93
CA GLU A 69 5.94 -4.90 1.36
C GLU A 69 5.44 -3.47 1.65
N GLN A 70 4.20 -3.35 2.14
CA GLN A 70 3.54 -2.06 2.35
C GLN A 70 3.52 -1.22 1.07
N THR A 71 3.12 -1.86 -0.03
CA THR A 71 3.02 -1.25 -1.35
C THR A 71 1.61 -1.33 -1.91
N LEU A 72 1.32 -0.41 -2.82
CA LEU A 72 0.15 -0.44 -3.67
C LEU A 72 0.61 -0.35 -5.12
N ALA A 73 0.15 -1.29 -5.94
CA ALA A 73 0.40 -1.33 -7.37
C ALA A 73 -0.92 -1.27 -8.14
N VAL A 74 -0.93 -0.56 -9.26
CA VAL A 74 -2.12 -0.39 -10.10
C VAL A 74 -1.85 -0.97 -11.47
N TYR A 75 -2.78 -1.80 -11.91
CA TYR A 75 -2.71 -2.46 -13.21
C TYR A 75 -3.84 -2.01 -14.14
N ASP A 76 -3.48 -1.67 -15.36
CA ASP A 76 -4.41 -1.37 -16.46
C ASP A 76 -4.01 -2.14 -17.71
N ASN A 77 -4.97 -2.82 -18.32
CA ASN A 77 -4.71 -3.75 -19.43
C ASN A 77 -3.60 -4.77 -19.12
N ASN A 78 -3.58 -5.28 -17.89
CA ASN A 78 -2.57 -6.21 -17.37
C ASN A 78 -1.14 -5.64 -17.40
N LYS A 79 -1.00 -4.34 -17.29
CA LYS A 79 0.29 -3.65 -17.18
C LYS A 79 0.35 -2.84 -15.90
N LEU A 80 1.46 -2.89 -15.21
CA LEU A 80 1.73 -2.00 -14.10
C LEU A 80 1.79 -0.56 -14.63
N VAL A 81 0.90 0.31 -14.13
CA VAL A 81 0.82 1.72 -14.54
C VAL A 81 1.17 2.69 -13.43
N PHE A 82 1.12 2.22 -12.17
CA PHE A 82 1.47 3.02 -11.00
C PHE A 82 1.88 2.12 -9.85
N ALA A 83 2.81 2.58 -9.02
CA ALA A 83 3.18 1.94 -7.77
C ALA A 83 3.61 2.97 -6.74
N THR A 84 3.28 2.73 -5.47
CA THR A 84 3.68 3.57 -4.35
C THR A 84 3.77 2.79 -3.06
N VAL A 85 4.41 3.37 -2.04
CA VAL A 85 4.41 2.87 -0.68
C VAL A 85 3.18 3.35 0.08
N ILE A 86 2.67 2.51 0.96
CA ILE A 86 1.46 2.77 1.74
C ILE A 86 1.73 2.67 3.25
N ALA A 87 0.69 2.96 4.04
CA ALA A 87 0.62 2.56 5.45
C ALA A 87 -0.72 1.87 5.69
N SER A 88 -0.68 0.57 5.90
CA SER A 88 -1.86 -0.26 6.20
C SER A 88 -2.21 -0.24 7.69
N GLY A 89 -3.22 -1.01 8.07
CA GLY A 89 -3.67 -1.18 9.45
C GLY A 89 -2.64 -1.84 10.34
N LEU A 90 -2.44 -1.27 11.55
CA LEU A 90 -1.62 -1.82 12.62
C LEU A 90 -2.49 -2.68 13.55
N GLU A 91 -1.91 -3.70 14.17
CA GLU A 91 -2.56 -4.49 15.23
C GLU A 91 -3.19 -3.61 16.32
N PRO A 92 -4.43 -3.83 16.73
CA PRO A 92 -5.37 -4.87 16.31
C PRO A 92 -6.29 -4.49 15.14
N PHE A 93 -6.03 -3.39 14.45
CA PHE A 93 -6.87 -2.81 13.40
C PHE A 93 -6.39 -3.18 11.98
N TRP A 94 -6.00 -4.41 11.75
CA TRP A 94 -5.43 -4.83 10.46
C TRP A 94 -6.28 -4.43 9.25
N THR A 95 -5.62 -4.12 8.14
CA THR A 95 -6.24 -4.12 6.82
C THR A 95 -6.57 -5.56 6.44
N LYS A 96 -7.82 -5.84 6.10
CA LYS A 96 -8.30 -7.20 5.85
C LYS A 96 -7.80 -7.74 4.51
N PRO A 97 -7.09 -8.89 4.47
CA PRO A 97 -6.79 -9.57 3.21
C PRO A 97 -8.08 -10.06 2.52
N GLY A 98 -8.09 -10.00 1.21
CA GLY A 98 -9.23 -10.45 0.41
C GLY A 98 -9.32 -9.74 -0.94
N LEU A 99 -10.36 -10.11 -1.69
CA LEU A 99 -10.70 -9.48 -2.95
C LEU A 99 -11.98 -8.65 -2.76
N PHE A 100 -11.86 -7.37 -3.06
CA PHE A 100 -12.92 -6.37 -2.85
C PHE A 100 -13.15 -5.56 -4.11
N GLN A 101 -14.17 -4.71 -4.07
CA GLN A 101 -14.40 -3.68 -5.09
C GLN A 101 -14.60 -2.32 -4.43
N ILE A 102 -14.13 -1.27 -5.07
CA ILE A 102 -14.47 0.09 -4.66
C ILE A 102 -15.97 0.26 -4.81
N TYR A 103 -16.68 0.54 -3.70
CA TYR A 103 -18.13 0.69 -3.73
C TYR A 103 -18.60 2.14 -3.53
N GLN A 104 -17.71 3.02 -3.07
CA GLN A 104 -18.02 4.44 -2.91
C GLN A 104 -16.74 5.28 -2.99
N LYS A 105 -16.85 6.43 -3.65
CA LYS A 105 -15.78 7.43 -3.75
C LYS A 105 -16.26 8.78 -3.21
N LYS A 106 -15.41 9.45 -2.45
CA LYS A 106 -15.66 10.81 -1.93
C LYS A 106 -14.40 11.66 -2.07
N GLU A 107 -14.54 12.88 -2.55
CA GLU A 107 -13.39 13.80 -2.64
C GLU A 107 -12.82 14.14 -1.27
N THR A 108 -13.71 14.29 -0.29
CA THR A 108 -13.36 14.50 1.12
C THR A 108 -14.31 13.72 2.02
N GLU A 109 -13.80 13.29 3.18
CA GLU A 109 -14.57 12.58 4.21
C GLU A 109 -14.11 13.01 5.59
N THR A 110 -15.02 13.05 6.56
CA THR A 110 -14.64 13.16 7.97
C THR A 110 -14.59 11.77 8.58
N MET A 111 -13.39 11.33 8.99
CA MET A 111 -13.18 10.05 9.65
C MET A 111 -13.03 10.25 11.15
N ARG A 112 -13.81 9.51 11.94
CA ARG A 112 -13.81 9.65 13.39
C ARG A 112 -14.06 8.32 14.09
N ASN A 113 -13.53 8.19 15.29
CA ASN A 113 -13.92 7.18 16.25
C ASN A 113 -14.22 7.88 17.57
N SER A 114 -15.38 7.62 18.15
CA SER A 114 -15.82 8.22 19.40
C SER A 114 -15.53 7.36 20.63
N ASP A 115 -14.89 6.19 20.47
CA ASP A 115 -14.47 5.35 21.59
C ASP A 115 -13.42 6.12 22.44
N PRO A 116 -13.65 6.32 23.74
CA PRO A 116 -12.71 7.04 24.60
C PRO A 116 -11.32 6.41 24.68
N THR A 117 -11.19 5.11 24.39
CA THR A 117 -9.92 4.38 24.45
C THR A 117 -9.15 4.44 23.13
N ASP A 118 -9.82 4.86 22.05
CA ASP A 118 -9.25 4.91 20.69
C ASP A 118 -9.83 6.10 19.90
N PHE A 119 -9.97 7.25 20.55
CA PHE A 119 -10.57 8.44 19.96
C PHE A 119 -9.70 9.03 18.86
N TYR A 120 -10.29 9.27 17.69
CA TYR A 120 -9.72 10.14 16.66
C TYR A 120 -10.80 10.94 15.92
N TYR A 121 -10.40 12.09 15.40
CA TYR A 121 -11.21 12.93 14.53
C TYR A 121 -10.32 13.52 13.45
N LEU A 122 -10.57 13.13 12.20
CA LEU A 122 -9.82 13.55 11.02
C LEU A 122 -10.81 14.20 10.04
N ASP A 123 -10.72 15.50 9.92
CA ASP A 123 -11.59 16.26 9.01
C ASP A 123 -10.96 16.38 7.62
N ASN A 124 -11.82 16.46 6.60
CA ASN A 124 -11.41 16.63 5.20
C ASN A 124 -10.36 15.61 4.72
N VAL A 125 -10.52 14.34 5.09
CA VAL A 125 -9.67 13.26 4.58
C VAL A 125 -9.86 13.17 3.07
N PRO A 126 -8.82 13.45 2.24
CA PRO A 126 -9.01 13.60 0.82
C PRO A 126 -8.96 12.26 0.06
N TRP A 127 -9.66 12.22 -1.06
CA TRP A 127 -9.58 11.18 -2.09
C TRP A 127 -9.93 9.79 -1.55
N THR A 128 -11.01 9.71 -0.76
CA THR A 128 -11.46 8.50 -0.08
C THR A 128 -12.20 7.56 -1.03
N MET A 129 -11.77 6.30 -1.06
CA MET A 129 -12.35 5.22 -1.86
C MET A 129 -12.58 4.01 -0.96
N TYR A 130 -13.83 3.78 -0.57
CA TYR A 130 -14.22 2.66 0.28
C TYR A 130 -14.26 1.35 -0.48
N PHE A 131 -13.66 0.28 0.07
CA PHE A 131 -13.61 -1.04 -0.56
C PHE A 131 -14.06 -2.19 0.35
N ASP A 132 -13.90 -2.08 1.67
CA ASP A 132 -14.36 -3.08 2.65
C ASP A 132 -14.98 -2.37 3.86
N LYS A 133 -16.30 -2.23 3.87
CA LYS A 133 -17.04 -1.55 4.95
C LYS A 133 -16.44 -0.15 5.20
N ALA A 134 -15.94 0.09 6.42
CA ALA A 134 -15.31 1.36 6.76
C ALA A 134 -13.84 1.49 6.30
N ARG A 135 -13.26 0.45 5.67
CA ARG A 135 -11.89 0.51 5.16
C ARG A 135 -11.84 1.14 3.79
N ALA A 136 -10.93 2.10 3.64
CA ALA A 136 -10.77 2.87 2.42
C ALA A 136 -9.30 3.03 2.02
N LEU A 137 -9.08 3.27 0.73
CA LEU A 137 -7.86 3.88 0.21
C LEU A 137 -8.07 5.39 0.29
N HIS A 138 -7.13 6.15 0.88
CA HIS A 138 -7.27 7.60 0.99
C HIS A 138 -5.96 8.34 1.21
N GLY A 139 -5.92 9.64 0.96
CA GLY A 139 -4.79 10.50 1.28
C GLY A 139 -4.71 10.76 2.78
N ALA A 140 -3.50 10.64 3.34
CA ALA A 140 -3.24 10.87 4.76
C ALA A 140 -2.33 12.09 4.93
N TYR A 141 -2.91 13.31 4.96
CA TYR A 141 -2.17 14.57 5.08
C TYR A 141 -1.40 14.72 6.41
N TRP A 142 -1.78 13.94 7.43
CA TRP A 142 -1.12 13.92 8.75
C TRP A 142 0.09 12.99 8.82
N ARG A 143 0.40 12.25 7.73
CA ARG A 143 1.52 11.31 7.69
C ARG A 143 2.65 11.84 6.81
N THR A 144 3.86 11.65 7.31
CA THR A 144 5.09 11.98 6.57
C THR A 144 5.92 10.74 6.25
N ARG A 145 5.51 9.57 6.73
CA ARG A 145 6.22 8.30 6.54
C ARG A 145 5.24 7.21 6.15
N PHE A 146 5.66 6.38 5.22
CA PHE A 146 4.96 5.22 4.70
C PHE A 146 5.89 4.01 4.69
N GLY A 147 5.44 2.84 4.25
CA GLY A 147 6.23 1.61 4.20
C GLY A 147 6.14 0.76 5.46
N TYR A 148 5.19 1.05 6.38
CA TYR A 148 4.91 0.23 7.56
C TYR A 148 3.47 0.44 8.08
N PRO A 149 2.87 -0.56 8.76
CA PRO A 149 1.51 -0.45 9.29
C PRO A 149 1.40 0.64 10.36
N GLN A 150 0.36 1.48 10.26
CA GLN A 150 0.14 2.62 11.19
C GLN A 150 -1.33 3.05 11.28
N SER A 151 -2.23 2.50 10.47
CA SER A 151 -3.62 2.96 10.41
C SER A 151 -4.56 2.09 11.25
N HIS A 152 -5.81 2.50 11.32
CA HIS A 152 -6.91 1.73 11.91
C HIS A 152 -7.64 0.84 10.87
N GLY A 153 -6.90 0.33 9.89
CA GLY A 153 -7.42 -0.59 8.86
C GLY A 153 -7.54 -0.01 7.47
N CYS A 154 -7.55 1.30 7.31
CA CYS A 154 -7.48 1.94 6.00
C CYS A 154 -6.09 1.79 5.37
N VAL A 155 -6.03 1.89 4.06
CA VAL A 155 -4.78 1.98 3.29
C VAL A 155 -4.48 3.45 3.05
N ASN A 156 -3.51 3.98 3.79
CA ASN A 156 -3.09 5.37 3.71
C ASN A 156 -2.05 5.56 2.60
N LEU A 157 -2.26 6.56 1.75
CA LEU A 157 -1.35 7.01 0.71
C LEU A 157 -0.88 8.45 0.97
N SER A 158 0.18 8.88 0.31
CA SER A 158 0.45 10.31 0.19
C SER A 158 -0.74 11.00 -0.47
N VAL A 159 -0.95 12.29 -0.17
CA VAL A 159 -2.09 13.02 -0.75
C VAL A 159 -2.01 13.07 -2.29
N GLY A 160 -0.79 13.19 -2.84
CA GLY A 160 -0.57 13.20 -4.28
C GLY A 160 -0.89 11.84 -4.93
N ASP A 161 -0.44 10.75 -4.33
CA ASP A 161 -0.70 9.39 -4.82
C ASP A 161 -2.18 9.03 -4.74
N ALA A 162 -2.82 9.40 -3.61
CA ALA A 162 -4.25 9.22 -3.45
C ALA A 162 -5.06 10.00 -4.49
N HIS A 163 -4.63 11.23 -4.82
CA HIS A 163 -5.27 12.04 -5.88
C HIS A 163 -5.13 11.39 -7.26
N TRP A 164 -3.94 10.89 -7.58
CA TRP A 164 -3.72 10.16 -8.82
C TRP A 164 -4.62 8.92 -8.90
N LEU A 165 -4.62 8.11 -7.85
CA LEU A 165 -5.42 6.88 -7.77
C LEU A 165 -6.91 7.18 -7.84
N TYR A 166 -7.38 8.22 -7.15
CA TYR A 166 -8.78 8.65 -7.18
C TYR A 166 -9.24 9.04 -8.58
N ASN A 167 -8.40 9.75 -9.35
CA ASN A 167 -8.71 10.13 -10.71
C ASN A 167 -8.69 8.93 -11.69
N TRP A 168 -7.84 7.94 -11.42
CA TRP A 168 -7.78 6.72 -12.22
C TRP A 168 -8.91 5.75 -11.89
N ALA A 169 -9.18 5.49 -10.63
CA ALA A 169 -10.12 4.47 -10.18
C ALA A 169 -11.58 4.87 -10.39
N VAL A 170 -12.43 3.89 -10.65
CA VAL A 170 -13.89 4.02 -10.67
C VAL A 170 -14.53 3.06 -9.67
N GLU A 171 -15.78 3.33 -9.27
CA GLU A 171 -16.57 2.37 -8.50
C GLU A 171 -16.74 1.08 -9.30
N GLY A 172 -16.50 -0.07 -8.65
CA GLY A 172 -16.44 -1.38 -9.29
C GLY A 172 -15.02 -1.86 -9.63
N ASP A 173 -13.99 -1.01 -9.60
CA ASP A 173 -12.60 -1.45 -9.76
C ASP A 173 -12.20 -2.39 -8.60
N TRP A 174 -11.46 -3.44 -8.93
CA TRP A 174 -11.03 -4.44 -7.97
C TRP A 174 -9.87 -3.97 -7.10
N VAL A 175 -9.94 -4.33 -5.82
CA VAL A 175 -8.89 -4.13 -4.82
C VAL A 175 -8.54 -5.50 -4.25
N PHE A 176 -7.35 -6.00 -4.59
CA PHE A 176 -6.81 -7.24 -4.05
C PHE A 176 -5.83 -6.92 -2.93
N VAL A 177 -6.19 -7.30 -1.71
CA VAL A 177 -5.36 -7.12 -0.51
C VAL A 177 -4.80 -8.47 -0.13
N HIS A 178 -3.48 -8.57 -0.02
CA HIS A 178 -2.82 -9.83 0.33
C HIS A 178 -1.63 -9.63 1.26
N ASP A 179 -1.29 -10.70 1.97
CA ASP A 179 -0.07 -10.79 2.78
C ASP A 179 0.61 -12.13 2.46
N PRO A 180 1.65 -12.14 1.62
CA PRO A 180 2.36 -13.38 1.27
C PRO A 180 3.12 -13.99 2.44
N THR A 181 3.35 -13.26 3.54
CA THR A 181 3.99 -13.81 4.76
C THR A 181 3.02 -14.58 5.64
N GLY A 182 1.71 -14.35 5.49
CA GLY A 182 0.66 -14.96 6.31
C GLY A 182 0.62 -14.44 7.76
N LEU A 183 1.30 -13.34 8.07
CA LEU A 183 1.30 -12.74 9.40
C LEU A 183 0.01 -11.97 9.70
N THR A 184 -0.64 -11.42 8.67
CA THR A 184 -1.92 -10.75 8.84
C THR A 184 -3.03 -11.79 9.09
N PRO A 185 -3.80 -11.69 10.18
CA PRO A 185 -4.85 -12.65 10.48
C PRO A 185 -5.88 -12.75 9.35
N THR A 186 -6.43 -13.95 9.16
CA THR A 186 -7.51 -14.18 8.18
C THR A 186 -8.86 -14.48 8.84
N ASP A 187 -8.89 -14.65 10.17
CA ASP A 187 -10.14 -14.89 10.92
C ASP A 187 -11.04 -13.64 10.84
N PRO A 188 -12.23 -13.73 10.23
CA PRO A 188 -13.16 -12.62 10.13
C PRO A 188 -13.58 -12.01 11.47
N ALA A 189 -13.53 -12.78 12.57
CA ALA A 189 -13.91 -12.32 13.89
C ALA A 189 -12.95 -11.24 14.45
N LEU A 190 -11.74 -11.14 13.92
CA LEU A 190 -10.75 -10.13 14.30
C LEU A 190 -10.95 -8.80 13.56
N TYR A 191 -11.82 -8.75 12.55
CA TYR A 191 -12.09 -7.57 11.75
C TYR A 191 -13.39 -6.92 12.18
N HIS A 192 -13.33 -6.10 13.21
CA HIS A 192 -14.49 -5.38 13.71
C HIS A 192 -15.00 -4.38 12.67
N ASP A 193 -16.32 -4.29 12.56
CA ASP A 193 -16.99 -3.27 11.79
C ASP A 193 -17.10 -2.02 12.67
N TRP A 194 -16.15 -1.12 12.53
CA TRP A 194 -16.26 0.20 13.12
C TRP A 194 -17.34 0.94 12.31
N ALA A 195 -18.56 1.00 12.85
CA ALA A 195 -19.59 1.86 12.31
C ALA A 195 -19.24 3.31 12.68
N TYR A 196 -19.04 4.14 11.67
CA TYR A 196 -18.88 5.59 11.83
C TYR A 196 -20.24 6.25 12.04
#